data_b77f78818bb180ff0f7191f9bc7219b4
#
_entry.id   b77f78818bb180ff0f7191f9bc7219b4
#
_cell.length_a   1.000
_cell.length_b   1.000
_cell.length_c   1.000
_cell.angle_alpha   90.00
_cell.angle_beta   90.00
_cell.angle_gamma   90.00
#
_symmetry.space_group_name_H-M   'P 1'
#
loop_
_entity.id
_entity.type
_entity.pdbx_description
1 polymer ?
#
loop_
_entity_poly.entity_id
_entity_poly.type
_entity_poly.pdbx_seq_one_letter_code
_entity_poly.pdbx_strand_id
1 'polypeptide(L)'
;MTIATALDLDQLTTQEGKDAIDRIFNSSIASNGEWLMNKEDVLIAQYGVINNIQLRDYLMGAPLTYSLDHCITALAKIVNVCHKLELVSYPFNTVSASFYYEQGNRAQALLMISEALTHNYSLALLLSRIFTFNSPVTIFSAMRGDLHSKVVENLEDDASKLANEALR
;
A
#
# COMPACT_ATOMS: atom_id res chain seq x y z
N MET A 1 20.56 -14.19 20.90
CA MET A 1 20.34 -14.31 19.46
C MET A 1 18.91 -14.79 19.25
N THR A 2 18.01 -13.86 18.99
CA THR A 2 16.61 -14.21 18.73
C THR A 2 16.59 -14.86 17.35
N ILE A 3 16.30 -16.14 17.28
CA ILE A 3 15.91 -16.77 16.04
C ILE A 3 14.58 -16.11 15.69
N ALA A 4 14.61 -15.08 14.84
CA ALA A 4 13.44 -14.69 14.15
C ALA A 4 12.99 -15.96 13.42
N THR A 5 11.89 -16.52 13.86
CA THR A 5 11.17 -17.53 13.09
C THR A 5 11.12 -16.95 11.69
N ALA A 6 11.76 -17.60 10.72
CA ALA A 6 11.79 -17.09 9.36
C ALA A 6 10.35 -16.93 8.93
N LEU A 7 9.91 -15.67 8.79
CA LEU A 7 8.58 -15.35 8.32
C LEU A 7 8.46 -15.97 6.92
N ASP A 8 7.57 -16.94 6.77
CA ASP A 8 7.34 -17.57 5.47
C ASP A 8 6.43 -16.66 4.64
N LEU A 9 7.05 -15.74 3.92
CA LEU A 9 6.34 -14.75 3.11
C LEU A 9 5.50 -15.42 2.00
N ASP A 10 5.91 -16.58 1.52
CA ASP A 10 5.17 -17.30 0.46
C ASP A 10 3.84 -17.88 0.97
N GLN A 11 3.67 -18.02 2.27
CA GLN A 11 2.45 -18.49 2.93
C GLN A 11 1.54 -17.35 3.43
N LEU A 12 1.93 -16.10 3.22
CA LEU A 12 1.12 -14.96 3.67
C LEU A 12 -0.23 -14.90 2.97
N THR A 13 -1.28 -14.78 3.77
CA THR A 13 -2.64 -14.55 3.27
C THR A 13 -2.87 -13.07 2.94
N THR A 14 -3.87 -12.80 2.12
CA THR A 14 -4.30 -11.42 1.85
C THR A 14 -4.73 -10.71 3.12
N GLN A 15 -5.39 -11.41 4.05
CA GLN A 15 -5.80 -10.84 5.34
C GLN A 15 -4.61 -10.42 6.20
N GLU A 16 -3.55 -11.22 6.26
CA GLU A 16 -2.33 -10.88 6.99
C GLU A 16 -1.64 -9.64 6.41
N GLY A 17 -1.62 -9.52 5.09
CA GLY A 17 -1.11 -8.35 4.40
C GLY A 17 -1.94 -7.09 4.69
N LYS A 18 -3.26 -7.20 4.65
CA LYS A 18 -4.18 -6.12 5.03
C LYS A 18 -3.96 -5.68 6.47
N ASP A 19 -3.87 -6.63 7.40
CA ASP A 19 -3.69 -6.34 8.82
C ASP A 19 -2.35 -5.64 9.09
N ALA A 20 -1.29 -6.01 8.38
CA ALA A 20 0.00 -5.33 8.46
C ALA A 20 -0.09 -3.88 7.97
N ILE A 21 -0.77 -3.63 6.84
CA ILE A 21 -1.02 -2.28 6.32
C ILE A 21 -1.81 -1.45 7.34
N ASP A 22 -2.88 -2.01 7.89
CA ASP A 22 -3.72 -1.33 8.88
C ASP A 22 -2.91 -0.96 10.14
N ARG A 23 -2.08 -1.86 10.66
CA ARG A 23 -1.22 -1.57 11.81
C ARG A 23 -0.21 -0.44 11.51
N ILE A 24 0.37 -0.42 10.32
CA ILE A 24 1.30 0.64 9.91
C ILE A 24 0.59 1.99 9.91
N PHE A 25 -0.59 2.08 9.29
CA PHE A 25 -1.34 3.34 9.20
C PHE A 25 -1.92 3.78 10.54
N ASN A 26 -2.25 2.84 11.43
CA ASN A 26 -2.73 3.12 12.78
C ASN A 26 -1.60 3.37 13.78
N SER A 27 -0.33 3.25 13.39
CA SER A 27 0.81 3.49 14.27
C SER A 27 0.76 4.90 14.86
N SER A 28 0.94 4.99 16.16
CA SER A 28 0.98 6.26 16.85
C SER A 28 2.25 7.02 16.50
N ILE A 29 2.14 8.33 16.39
CA ILE A 29 3.30 9.20 16.37
C ILE A 29 3.88 9.21 17.79
N ALA A 30 5.16 8.86 17.92
CA ALA A 30 5.85 8.89 19.22
C ALA A 30 5.94 10.33 19.74
N SER A 31 6.21 10.49 21.03
CA SER A 31 6.30 11.80 21.71
C SER A 31 7.34 12.75 21.09
N ASN A 32 8.32 12.23 20.36
CA ASN A 32 9.34 12.98 19.61
C ASN A 32 8.93 13.24 18.15
N GLY A 33 7.70 12.91 17.74
CA GLY A 33 7.21 13.06 16.37
C GLY A 33 7.60 11.93 15.43
N GLU A 34 8.23 10.85 15.89
CA GLU A 34 8.56 9.69 15.07
C GLU A 34 7.42 8.67 15.07
N TRP A 35 7.18 8.09 13.89
CA TRP A 35 6.25 6.97 13.75
C TRP A 35 6.88 5.68 14.27
N LEU A 36 6.15 4.99 15.13
CA LEU A 36 6.55 3.67 15.62
C LEU A 36 6.03 2.60 14.68
N MET A 37 6.81 2.26 13.66
CA MET A 37 6.49 1.17 12.73
C MET A 37 7.23 -0.11 13.12
N ASN A 38 6.48 -1.21 13.11
CA ASN A 38 7.08 -2.53 13.23
C ASN A 38 7.73 -2.92 11.90
N LYS A 39 9.01 -3.28 11.92
CA LYS A 39 9.76 -3.69 10.72
C LYS A 39 9.17 -4.93 10.05
N GLU A 40 8.63 -5.87 10.84
CA GLU A 40 7.96 -7.06 10.33
C GLU A 40 6.70 -6.71 9.56
N ASP A 41 5.90 -5.75 10.05
CA ASP A 41 4.73 -5.26 9.33
C ASP A 41 5.10 -4.61 8.00
N VAL A 42 6.20 -3.86 7.96
CA VAL A 42 6.71 -3.27 6.71
C VAL A 42 7.15 -4.36 5.72
N LEU A 43 7.82 -5.39 6.19
CA LEU A 43 8.22 -6.54 5.37
C LEU A 43 7.02 -7.27 4.78
N ILE A 44 6.00 -7.54 5.58
CA ILE A 44 4.75 -8.18 5.15
C ILE A 44 4.02 -7.30 4.13
N ALA A 45 3.87 -6.00 4.41
CA ALA A 45 3.21 -5.06 3.52
C ALA A 45 3.96 -4.93 2.18
N GLN A 46 5.28 -4.84 2.21
CA GLN A 46 6.11 -4.73 1.02
C GLN A 46 5.97 -5.98 0.13
N TYR A 47 6.12 -7.16 0.69
CA TYR A 47 5.95 -8.41 -0.06
C TYR A 47 4.53 -8.52 -0.61
N GLY A 48 3.52 -8.20 0.21
CA GLY A 48 2.12 -8.26 -0.18
C GLY A 48 1.77 -7.33 -1.33
N VAL A 49 2.18 -6.07 -1.25
CA VAL A 49 1.89 -5.06 -2.29
C VAL A 49 2.55 -5.41 -3.63
N ILE A 50 3.75 -5.99 -3.60
CA ILE A 50 4.44 -6.44 -4.83
C ILE A 50 3.75 -7.64 -5.46
N ASN A 51 3.34 -8.62 -4.66
CA ASN A 51 2.91 -9.93 -5.15
C ASN A 51 1.38 -10.10 -5.20
N ASN A 52 0.62 -9.21 -4.60
CA ASN A 52 -0.83 -9.30 -4.53
C ASN A 52 -1.50 -7.97 -4.93
N ILE A 53 -2.13 -7.97 -6.09
CA ILE A 53 -2.82 -6.80 -6.63
C ILE A 53 -3.94 -6.29 -5.70
N GLN A 54 -4.59 -7.16 -4.96
CA GLN A 54 -5.63 -6.76 -3.99
C GLN A 54 -5.05 -5.92 -2.85
N LEU A 55 -3.86 -6.24 -2.36
CA LEU A 55 -3.19 -5.45 -1.33
C LEU A 55 -2.70 -4.11 -1.85
N ARG A 56 -2.24 -4.06 -3.09
CA ARG A 56 -1.93 -2.80 -3.76
C ARG A 56 -3.17 -1.91 -3.87
N ASP A 57 -4.28 -2.47 -4.31
CA ASP A 57 -5.54 -1.73 -4.47
C ASP A 57 -6.12 -1.32 -3.10
N TYR A 58 -5.96 -2.16 -2.08
CA TYR A 58 -6.29 -1.81 -0.70
C TYR A 58 -5.48 -0.60 -0.22
N LEU A 59 -4.16 -0.59 -0.46
CA LEU A 59 -3.29 0.52 -0.10
C LEU A 59 -3.68 1.82 -0.83
N MET A 60 -4.05 1.73 -2.10
CA MET A 60 -4.57 2.88 -2.85
C MET A 60 -5.87 3.43 -2.27
N GLY A 61 -6.62 2.63 -1.55
CA GLY A 61 -7.85 3.00 -0.85
C GLY A 61 -7.63 3.67 0.51
N ALA A 62 -6.42 3.81 1.00
CA ALA A 62 -6.13 4.40 2.31
C ALA A 62 -6.76 5.78 2.55
N PRO A 63 -6.89 6.67 1.54
CA PRO A 63 -7.58 7.95 1.72
C PRO A 63 -9.09 7.87 2.00
N LEU A 64 -9.70 6.69 1.93
CA LEU A 64 -11.07 6.50 2.45
C LEU A 64 -11.14 6.60 3.98
N THR A 65 -10.04 6.29 4.66
CA THR A 65 -9.95 6.27 6.13
C THR A 65 -9.09 7.40 6.68
N TYR A 66 -8.02 7.76 5.98
CA TYR A 66 -7.01 8.73 6.41
C TYR A 66 -6.96 9.93 5.46
N SER A 67 -6.47 11.08 5.93
CA SER A 67 -6.19 12.21 5.04
C SER A 67 -5.09 11.87 4.03
N LEU A 68 -5.07 12.56 2.89
CA LEU A 68 -3.99 12.42 1.91
C LEU A 68 -2.61 12.71 2.51
N ASP A 69 -2.50 13.73 3.36
CA ASP A 69 -1.23 14.06 4.04
C ASP A 69 -0.76 12.94 4.95
N HIS A 70 -1.68 12.32 5.70
CA HIS A 70 -1.36 11.17 6.55
C HIS A 70 -0.89 9.98 5.70
N CYS A 71 -1.57 9.69 4.59
CA CYS A 71 -1.18 8.62 3.68
C CYS A 71 0.20 8.84 3.08
N ILE A 72 0.48 10.05 2.59
CA ILE A 72 1.79 10.40 2.03
C ILE A 72 2.89 10.27 3.09
N THR A 73 2.65 10.76 4.30
CA THR A 73 3.61 10.65 5.40
C THR A 73 3.87 9.20 5.79
N ALA A 74 2.82 8.38 5.92
CA ALA A 74 2.96 6.96 6.23
C ALA A 74 3.78 6.22 5.15
N LEU A 75 3.47 6.46 3.88
CA LEU A 75 4.22 5.84 2.78
C LEU A 75 5.68 6.28 2.72
N ALA A 76 5.98 7.55 2.99
CA ALA A 76 7.36 8.04 3.08
C ALA A 76 8.14 7.33 4.20
N LYS A 77 7.50 7.06 5.33
CA LYS A 77 8.11 6.30 6.43
C LYS A 77 8.34 4.84 6.05
N ILE A 78 7.38 4.21 5.39
CA ILE A 78 7.54 2.84 4.86
C ILE A 78 8.72 2.77 3.91
N VAL A 79 8.82 3.69 2.95
CA VAL A 79 9.95 3.76 1.99
C VAL A 79 11.28 3.89 2.72
N ASN A 80 11.36 4.73 3.74
CA ASN A 80 12.57 4.90 4.53
C ASN A 80 12.96 3.59 5.26
N VAL A 81 12.01 2.87 5.82
CA VAL A 81 12.26 1.56 6.44
C VAL A 81 12.68 0.54 5.38
N CYS A 82 12.04 0.51 4.22
CA CYS A 82 12.44 -0.35 3.10
C CYS A 82 13.91 -0.11 2.70
N HIS A 83 14.35 1.15 2.60
CA HIS A 83 15.74 1.47 2.29
C HIS A 83 16.70 0.94 3.36
N LYS A 84 16.36 1.07 4.63
CA LYS A 84 17.19 0.54 5.74
C LYS A 84 17.26 -0.99 5.74
N LEU A 85 16.24 -1.66 5.24
CA LEU A 85 16.16 -3.12 5.14
C LEU A 85 16.61 -3.64 3.77
N GLU A 86 17.08 -2.78 2.88
CA GLU A 86 17.47 -3.10 1.50
C GLU A 86 16.34 -3.76 0.70
N LEU A 87 15.11 -3.33 0.94
CA LEU A 87 13.91 -3.80 0.25
C LEU A 87 13.53 -2.85 -0.90
N VAL A 88 12.93 -3.42 -1.93
CA VAL A 88 12.33 -2.66 -3.03
C VAL A 88 11.21 -1.77 -2.51
N SER A 89 11.21 -0.49 -2.87
CA SER A 89 10.28 0.52 -2.37
C SER A 89 9.44 1.22 -3.46
N TYR A 90 9.76 1.02 -4.74
CA TYR A 90 9.05 1.72 -5.82
C TYR A 90 7.53 1.47 -5.86
N PRO A 91 6.96 0.34 -5.42
CA PRO A 91 5.51 0.18 -5.35
C PRO A 91 4.84 1.20 -4.43
N PHE A 92 5.45 1.49 -3.29
CA PHE A 92 4.95 2.50 -2.34
C PHE A 92 5.07 3.92 -2.90
N ASN A 93 6.18 4.24 -3.55
CA ASN A 93 6.36 5.52 -4.25
C ASN A 93 5.32 5.70 -5.36
N THR A 94 4.96 4.62 -6.07
CA THR A 94 3.94 4.65 -7.10
C THR A 94 2.56 4.97 -6.52
N VAL A 95 2.19 4.35 -5.40
CA VAL A 95 0.94 4.69 -4.70
C VAL A 95 0.95 6.14 -4.22
N SER A 96 2.06 6.61 -3.63
CA SER A 96 2.22 8.01 -3.22
C SER A 96 2.04 8.98 -4.39
N ALA A 97 2.46 8.61 -5.58
CA ALA A 97 2.30 9.44 -6.78
C ALA A 97 0.83 9.77 -7.05
N SER A 98 -0.08 8.80 -6.87
CA SER A 98 -1.51 9.03 -7.01
C SER A 98 -2.03 10.05 -6.00
N PHE A 99 -1.54 10.02 -4.78
CA PHE A 99 -1.93 10.94 -3.71
C PHE A 99 -1.38 12.36 -3.95
N TYR A 100 -0.14 12.49 -4.41
CA TYR A 100 0.41 13.80 -4.82
C TYR A 100 -0.36 14.41 -5.98
N TYR A 101 -0.76 13.58 -6.95
CA TYR A 101 -1.57 14.04 -8.06
C TYR A 101 -2.93 14.56 -7.61
N GLU A 102 -3.59 13.87 -6.68
CA GLU A 102 -4.84 14.32 -6.07
C GLU A 102 -4.69 15.66 -5.33
N GLN A 103 -3.53 15.94 -4.76
CA GLN A 103 -3.22 17.22 -4.14
C GLN A 103 -2.91 18.34 -5.15
N GLY A 104 -2.91 18.04 -6.43
CA GLY A 104 -2.55 18.98 -7.49
C GLY A 104 -1.04 19.12 -7.71
N ASN A 105 -0.22 18.28 -7.08
CA ASN A 105 1.23 18.29 -7.25
C ASN A 105 1.68 17.29 -8.32
N ARG A 106 1.38 17.63 -9.57
CA ARG A 106 1.70 16.78 -10.73
C ARG A 106 3.20 16.55 -10.91
N ALA A 107 4.01 17.57 -10.67
CA ALA A 107 5.47 17.46 -10.82
C ALA A 107 6.05 16.41 -9.85
N GLN A 108 5.63 16.43 -8.60
CA GLN A 108 6.04 15.44 -7.60
C GLN A 108 5.50 14.05 -7.93
N ALA A 109 4.26 13.95 -8.43
CA ALA A 109 3.67 12.69 -8.86
C ALA A 109 4.49 12.02 -9.95
N LEU A 110 4.89 12.77 -10.99
CA LEU A 110 5.75 12.27 -12.07
C LEU A 110 7.12 11.81 -11.56
N LEU A 111 7.71 12.55 -10.63
CA LEU A 111 8.98 12.20 -10.02
C LEU A 111 8.87 10.87 -9.24
N MET A 112 7.79 10.68 -8.49
CA MET A 112 7.59 9.50 -7.64
C MET A 112 7.44 8.19 -8.42
N ILE A 113 6.97 8.22 -9.68
CA ILE A 113 6.83 7.01 -10.51
C ILE A 113 8.05 6.70 -11.37
N SER A 114 9.06 7.57 -11.40
CA SER A 114 10.18 7.46 -12.33
C SER A 114 10.94 6.14 -12.21
N GLU A 115 11.24 5.68 -11.02
CA GLU A 115 11.91 4.40 -10.77
C GLU A 115 11.02 3.21 -11.19
N ALA A 116 9.76 3.22 -10.78
CA ALA A 116 8.83 2.15 -11.09
C ALA A 116 8.62 1.96 -12.60
N LEU A 117 8.70 3.03 -13.39
CA LEU A 117 8.64 2.97 -14.85
C LEU A 117 9.84 2.21 -15.44
N THR A 118 11.01 2.32 -14.85
CA THR A 118 12.19 1.55 -15.29
C THR A 118 12.04 0.05 -15.06
N HIS A 119 11.19 -0.34 -14.10
CA HIS A 119 10.85 -1.73 -13.80
C HIS A 119 9.57 -2.23 -14.51
N ASN A 120 9.00 -1.44 -15.42
CA ASN A 120 7.75 -1.76 -16.10
C ASN A 120 6.59 -2.09 -15.16
N TYR A 121 6.56 -1.45 -13.99
CA TYR A 121 5.51 -1.67 -12.99
C TYR A 121 4.16 -1.22 -13.51
N SER A 122 3.19 -2.13 -13.56
CA SER A 122 1.91 -1.91 -14.26
C SER A 122 1.13 -0.70 -13.73
N LEU A 123 1.12 -0.49 -12.43
CA LEU A 123 0.46 0.69 -11.84
C LEU A 123 1.15 1.98 -12.26
N ALA A 124 2.49 2.01 -12.31
CA ALA A 124 3.22 3.18 -12.75
C ALA A 124 2.95 3.52 -14.22
N LEU A 125 2.85 2.50 -15.08
CA LEU A 125 2.47 2.68 -16.49
C LEU A 125 1.06 3.27 -16.62
N LEU A 126 0.10 2.81 -15.84
CA LEU A 126 -1.25 3.34 -15.79
C LEU A 126 -1.26 4.81 -15.32
N LEU A 127 -0.59 5.09 -14.20
CA LEU A 127 -0.53 6.44 -13.64
C LEU A 127 0.19 7.41 -14.58
N SER A 128 1.24 6.96 -15.26
CA SER A 128 1.94 7.77 -16.26
C SER A 128 1.00 8.28 -17.36
N ARG A 129 0.09 7.42 -17.82
CA ARG A 129 -0.93 7.82 -18.80
C ARG A 129 -1.91 8.83 -18.22
N ILE A 130 -2.42 8.58 -17.01
CA ILE A 130 -3.34 9.48 -16.32
C ILE A 130 -2.71 10.87 -16.15
N PHE A 131 -1.45 10.93 -15.71
CA PHE A 131 -0.74 12.17 -15.50
C PHE A 131 -0.43 12.91 -16.82
N THR A 132 -0.05 12.17 -17.85
CA THR A 132 0.27 12.73 -19.16
C THR A 132 -0.97 13.34 -19.83
N PHE A 133 -2.12 12.68 -19.76
CA PHE A 133 -3.39 13.18 -20.27
C PHE A 133 -4.05 14.22 -19.38
N ASN A 134 -3.44 14.55 -18.24
CA ASN A 134 -3.98 15.50 -17.27
C ASN A 134 -5.42 15.19 -16.87
N SER A 135 -5.68 13.92 -16.60
CA SER A 135 -7.01 13.44 -16.22
C SER A 135 -7.51 14.13 -14.94
N PRO A 136 -8.82 14.34 -14.77
CA PRO A 136 -9.36 14.93 -13.55
C PRO A 136 -8.99 14.13 -12.31
N VAL A 137 -8.65 14.82 -11.21
CA VAL A 137 -8.29 14.18 -9.93
C VAL A 137 -9.40 13.31 -9.35
N THR A 138 -10.65 13.58 -9.71
CA THR A 138 -11.83 12.80 -9.30
C THR A 138 -11.81 11.35 -9.78
N ILE A 139 -10.98 11.01 -10.78
CA ILE A 139 -10.79 9.62 -11.22
C ILE A 139 -10.30 8.74 -10.08
N PHE A 140 -9.46 9.25 -9.20
CA PHE A 140 -8.92 8.48 -8.08
C PHE A 140 -9.95 8.21 -6.99
N SER A 141 -10.81 9.16 -6.67
CA SER A 141 -11.90 8.92 -5.71
C SER A 141 -12.93 7.91 -6.23
N ALA A 142 -13.22 7.93 -7.54
CA ALA A 142 -14.10 6.94 -8.16
C ALA A 142 -13.48 5.54 -8.15
N MET A 143 -12.22 5.40 -8.59
CA MET A 143 -11.50 4.13 -8.57
C MET A 143 -11.37 3.56 -7.16
N ARG A 144 -11.09 4.41 -6.20
CA ARG A 144 -10.89 4.03 -4.80
C ARG A 144 -12.15 3.41 -4.20
N GLY A 145 -13.31 4.02 -4.41
CA GLY A 145 -14.58 3.50 -3.92
C GLY A 145 -14.83 2.08 -4.43
N ASP A 146 -14.61 1.83 -5.72
CA ASP A 146 -14.86 0.54 -6.34
C ASP A 146 -13.82 -0.52 -5.95
N LEU A 147 -12.54 -0.21 -6.06
CA LEU A 147 -11.46 -1.19 -5.85
C LEU A 147 -11.32 -1.59 -4.37
N HIS A 148 -11.37 -0.63 -3.48
CA HIS A 148 -11.23 -0.89 -2.04
C HIS A 148 -12.40 -1.75 -1.52
N SER A 149 -13.63 -1.43 -1.91
CA SER A 149 -14.82 -2.20 -1.52
C SER A 149 -14.74 -3.65 -1.98
N LYS A 150 -14.27 -3.90 -3.21
CA LYS A 150 -14.09 -5.27 -3.72
C LYS A 150 -13.09 -6.08 -2.92
N VAL A 151 -11.98 -5.47 -2.48
CA VAL A 151 -10.99 -6.16 -1.65
C VAL A 151 -11.60 -6.56 -0.31
N VAL A 152 -12.32 -5.65 0.34
CA VAL A 152 -12.99 -5.93 1.62
C VAL A 152 -14.03 -7.05 1.48
N GLU A 153 -14.88 -6.99 0.45
CA GLU A 153 -15.86 -8.03 0.14
C GLU A 153 -15.21 -9.40 -0.07
N ASN A 154 -14.14 -9.47 -0.86
CA ASN A 154 -13.42 -10.71 -1.12
C ASN A 154 -12.83 -11.32 0.15
N LEU A 155 -12.31 -10.50 1.06
CA LEU A 155 -11.77 -10.97 2.34
C LEU A 155 -12.87 -11.49 3.28
N GLU A 156 -14.04 -10.84 3.30
CA GLU A 156 -15.19 -11.29 4.06
C GLU A 156 -15.73 -12.64 3.53
N ASP A 157 -15.80 -12.79 2.21
CA ASP A 157 -16.22 -14.04 1.56
C ASP A 157 -15.24 -15.19 1.86
N ASP A 158 -13.95 -14.95 1.80
CA ASP A 158 -12.92 -15.94 2.11
C ASP A 158 -12.97 -16.37 3.59
N ALA A 159 -13.15 -15.42 4.50
CA ALA A 159 -13.33 -15.70 5.92
C ALA A 159 -14.61 -16.56 6.18
N SER A 160 -15.70 -16.27 5.50
CA SER A 160 -16.94 -17.02 5.59
C SER A 160 -16.80 -18.45 5.08
N LYS A 161 -16.08 -18.65 3.97
CA LYS A 161 -15.78 -19.99 3.43
C LYS A 161 -14.95 -20.82 4.41
N LEU A 162 -13.89 -20.24 4.96
CA LEU A 162 -13.02 -20.91 5.95
C LEU A 162 -13.80 -21.30 7.21
N ALA A 163 -14.67 -20.42 7.73
CA ALA A 163 -15.52 -20.72 8.87
C ALA A 163 -16.49 -21.88 8.59
N ASN A 164 -17.07 -21.92 7.39
CA ASN A 164 -17.98 -23.00 6.98
C ASN A 164 -17.26 -24.34 6.79
N GLU A 165 -16.02 -24.33 6.29
CA GLU A 165 -15.20 -25.53 6.18
C GLU A 165 -14.78 -26.09 7.52
N ALA A 166 -14.48 -25.21 8.49
CA ALA A 166 -14.13 -25.63 9.86
C ALA A 166 -15.30 -26.23 10.64
N LEU A 167 -16.56 -25.98 10.24
CA LEU A 167 -17.76 -26.50 10.84
C LEU A 167 -18.23 -27.85 10.23
N ARG A 168 -17.59 -28.34 9.19
CA ARG A 168 -17.87 -29.63 8.54
C ARG A 168 -16.93 -30.70 9.07
#